data_07c47af9625ee24647758694d58d33c9
#
_entry.id   07c47af9625ee24647758694d58d33c9
#
_cell.length_a   1.000
_cell.length_b   1.000
_cell.length_c   1.000
_cell.angle_alpha   90.00
_cell.angle_beta   90.00
_cell.angle_gamma   90.00
#
_symmetry.space_group_name_H-M   'P 1'
#
loop_
_entity.id
_entity.type
_entity.pdbx_description
1 polymer ?
#
loop_
_entity_poly.entity_id
_entity_poly.type
_entity_poly.pdbx_seq_one_letter_code
_entity_poly.pdbx_strand_id
1 'polypeptide(L)'
;MRPPTRVGALGLLGSLAVLSGFAWAASGVQAGDELNLYSHRQPFLIEPFLEAFTAETGIRVNVVYASKGLAQRLQAEGKNSPADVVLTVDIGRLAIYADKDLLAPVESAVLTEAVPAHLRDPDGRWFALSKRARVIAVSKDRVPPGAIQNYENLADPKWAGLVCSRPGSHVYNRALMASMIAAHGEDGAEKWATGLVANLARRPQGNDRAQVKAIYEGLCDVALINSYYYGKLASSDIEEQRAWAASMKMIFPNQDDRGTHINISGGGVAMHSKNKETAVAFLEFLTREAAQELYGTVNYEFPVNLAVEAAPAVRAWGAFEEDSLPIVRIAELAPTAQRVIDRTGW
;
A
#
# COMPACT_ATOMS: atom_id res chain seq x y z
N MET A 1 -10.75 -51.77 80.18
CA MET A 1 -10.29 -53.06 79.56
C MET A 1 -10.40 -52.88 78.07
N ARG A 2 -9.27 -52.97 77.37
CA ARG A 2 -9.19 -53.02 75.90
C ARG A 2 -9.62 -54.40 75.36
N PRO A 3 -10.07 -54.54 74.14
CA PRO A 3 -9.18 -54.61 72.96
C PRO A 3 -9.87 -54.22 71.62
N PRO A 4 -9.29 -54.58 70.45
CA PRO A 4 -8.61 -53.65 69.58
C PRO A 4 -9.26 -53.49 68.22
N THR A 5 -8.90 -52.41 67.53
CA THR A 5 -9.29 -52.01 66.15
C THR A 5 -8.63 -52.80 65.05
N ARG A 6 -9.37 -53.12 64.03
CA ARG A 6 -8.85 -53.60 62.66
C ARG A 6 -8.99 -52.52 61.65
N VAL A 7 -7.87 -52.26 60.98
CA VAL A 7 -7.67 -51.32 59.92
C VAL A 7 -8.15 -51.95 58.61
N GLY A 8 -9.02 -51.25 57.86
CA GLY A 8 -9.39 -51.60 56.47
C GLY A 8 -8.72 -50.63 55.52
N ALA A 9 -7.91 -51.16 54.62
CA ALA A 9 -7.28 -50.37 53.55
C ALA A 9 -8.26 -50.18 52.38
N LEU A 10 -8.54 -48.90 52.03
CA LEU A 10 -9.18 -48.53 50.76
C LEU A 10 -8.12 -48.05 49.77
N GLY A 11 -8.05 -48.80 48.64
CA GLY A 11 -7.17 -48.42 47.54
C GLY A 11 -7.61 -47.17 46.80
N LEU A 12 -6.72 -46.23 46.60
CA LEU A 12 -6.87 -45.10 45.69
C LEU A 12 -6.47 -45.55 44.31
N LEU A 13 -7.46 -45.60 43.40
CA LEU A 13 -7.25 -45.63 41.96
C LEU A 13 -6.90 -44.20 41.48
N GLY A 14 -5.62 -43.99 41.21
CA GLY A 14 -5.15 -42.76 40.59
C GLY A 14 -5.42 -42.76 39.10
N SER A 15 -6.31 -41.89 38.66
CA SER A 15 -6.51 -41.59 37.25
C SER A 15 -5.34 -40.72 36.74
N LEU A 16 -4.45 -41.32 35.94
CA LEU A 16 -3.49 -40.54 35.12
C LEU A 16 -4.22 -39.79 34.01
N ALA A 17 -4.41 -38.48 34.17
CA ALA A 17 -4.76 -37.63 33.06
C ALA A 17 -3.50 -37.41 32.18
N VAL A 18 -3.47 -38.01 31.02
CA VAL A 18 -2.47 -37.76 29.98
C VAL A 18 -2.82 -36.41 29.36
N LEU A 19 -2.14 -35.36 29.78
CA LEU A 19 -2.10 -34.07 29.10
C LEU A 19 -1.25 -34.24 27.83
N SER A 20 -1.93 -34.50 26.71
CA SER A 20 -1.31 -34.43 25.38
C SER A 20 -1.05 -32.96 25.05
N GLY A 21 0.10 -32.47 25.45
CA GLY A 21 0.62 -31.19 24.99
C GLY A 21 0.91 -31.29 23.48
N PHE A 22 0.06 -30.67 22.67
CA PHE A 22 0.43 -30.34 21.30
C PHE A 22 1.56 -29.30 21.38
N ALA A 23 2.79 -29.77 21.37
CA ALA A 23 3.93 -28.93 21.03
C ALA A 23 3.80 -28.59 19.55
N TRP A 24 3.36 -27.39 19.24
CA TRP A 24 3.62 -26.79 17.94
C TRP A 24 5.15 -26.74 17.81
N ALA A 25 5.67 -27.62 16.98
CA ALA A 25 7.02 -27.49 16.47
C ALA A 25 7.03 -26.22 15.64
N ALA A 26 7.41 -25.09 16.21
CA ALA A 26 7.91 -23.96 15.46
C ALA A 26 9.08 -24.55 14.64
N SER A 27 8.88 -24.68 13.34
CA SER A 27 9.95 -25.00 12.40
C SER A 27 10.95 -23.85 12.56
N GLY A 28 12.02 -24.11 13.31
CA GLY A 28 13.08 -23.15 13.52
C GLY A 28 13.73 -22.88 12.16
N VAL A 29 13.35 -21.78 11.54
CA VAL A 29 14.17 -21.16 10.51
C VAL A 29 15.49 -20.85 11.20
N GLN A 30 16.54 -21.55 10.82
CA GLN A 30 17.90 -21.21 11.21
C GLN A 30 18.29 -20.01 10.38
N ALA A 31 17.73 -18.87 10.78
CA ALA A 31 17.89 -17.59 10.11
C ALA A 31 19.34 -17.14 10.27
N GLY A 32 19.92 -16.61 9.24
CA GLY A 32 21.02 -15.67 9.40
C GLY A 32 20.55 -14.56 10.35
N ASP A 33 21.40 -14.09 11.25
CA ASP A 33 21.05 -13.10 12.26
C ASP A 33 20.55 -11.76 11.69
N GLU A 34 20.53 -11.59 10.37
CA GLU A 34 20.25 -10.35 9.66
C GLU A 34 19.49 -10.54 8.34
N LEU A 35 18.62 -9.58 8.03
CA LEU A 35 17.93 -9.43 6.74
C LEU A 35 18.27 -8.07 6.12
N ASN A 36 18.62 -8.01 4.85
CA ASN A 36 18.94 -6.76 4.16
C ASN A 36 17.81 -6.30 3.26
N LEU A 37 17.23 -5.15 3.59
CA LEU A 37 16.09 -4.56 2.93
C LEU A 37 16.48 -3.37 2.06
N TYR A 38 16.20 -3.42 0.75
CA TYR A 38 16.25 -2.29 -0.15
C TYR A 38 14.87 -1.64 -0.24
N SER A 39 14.73 -0.43 0.30
CA SER A 39 13.43 0.23 0.49
C SER A 39 13.33 1.57 -0.24
N HIS A 40 12.24 1.74 -1.00
CA HIS A 40 11.79 3.05 -1.47
C HIS A 40 10.83 3.74 -0.47
N ARG A 41 10.42 3.04 0.59
CA ARG A 41 9.63 3.61 1.68
C ARG A 41 10.58 4.33 2.65
N GLN A 42 10.20 5.52 3.06
CA GLN A 42 11.00 6.32 4.00
C GLN A 42 11.18 5.57 5.33
N PRO A 43 12.34 5.68 6.01
CA PRO A 43 12.65 4.91 7.21
C PRO A 43 11.57 4.98 8.29
N PHE A 44 11.12 6.18 8.67
CA PHE A 44 10.11 6.37 9.72
C PHE A 44 8.74 5.72 9.41
N LEU A 45 8.47 5.34 8.16
CA LEU A 45 7.24 4.65 7.75
C LEU A 45 7.35 3.14 7.77
N ILE A 46 8.55 2.60 7.83
CA ILE A 46 8.81 1.15 7.85
C ILE A 46 9.40 0.69 9.19
N GLU A 47 10.06 1.57 9.92
CA GLU A 47 10.74 1.25 11.18
C GLU A 47 9.85 0.50 12.19
N PRO A 48 8.57 0.91 12.46
CA PRO A 48 7.70 0.15 13.37
C PRO A 48 7.48 -1.31 12.95
N PHE A 49 7.48 -1.60 11.65
CA PHE A 49 7.35 -2.97 11.13
C PHE A 49 8.62 -3.78 11.37
N LEU A 50 9.78 -3.14 11.21
CA LEU A 50 11.09 -3.78 11.43
C LEU A 50 11.29 -4.10 12.89
N GLU A 51 10.91 -3.18 13.78
CA GLU A 51 10.93 -3.39 15.23
C GLU A 51 10.02 -4.55 15.65
N ALA A 52 8.78 -4.59 15.11
CA ALA A 52 7.84 -5.66 15.39
C ALA A 52 8.33 -7.01 14.88
N PHE A 53 8.89 -7.07 13.66
CA PHE A 53 9.49 -8.29 13.11
C PHE A 53 10.68 -8.76 13.94
N THR A 54 11.58 -7.84 14.31
CA THR A 54 12.75 -8.16 15.13
C THR A 54 12.33 -8.65 16.53
N ALA A 55 11.31 -8.02 17.13
CA ALA A 55 10.80 -8.44 18.44
C ALA A 55 10.20 -9.87 18.41
N GLU A 56 9.54 -10.24 17.29
CA GLU A 56 8.94 -11.57 17.14
C GLU A 56 9.97 -12.64 16.82
N THR A 57 10.96 -12.32 15.97
CA THR A 57 11.85 -13.34 15.38
C THR A 57 13.28 -13.32 15.90
N GLY A 58 13.70 -12.23 16.51
CA GLY A 58 15.10 -11.98 16.85
C GLY A 58 15.97 -11.55 15.67
N ILE A 59 15.43 -11.52 14.44
CA ILE A 59 16.17 -11.19 13.21
C ILE A 59 16.27 -9.69 13.09
N ARG A 60 17.48 -9.17 12.94
CA ARG A 60 17.73 -7.75 12.69
C ARG A 60 17.57 -7.41 11.21
N VAL A 61 16.88 -6.30 10.90
CA VAL A 61 16.69 -5.84 9.52
C VAL A 61 17.54 -4.61 9.26
N ASN A 62 18.49 -4.73 8.32
CA ASN A 62 19.31 -3.64 7.84
C ASN A 62 18.64 -2.98 6.63
N VAL A 63 18.49 -1.65 6.65
CA VAL A 63 17.76 -0.92 5.60
C VAL A 63 18.69 -0.07 4.76
N VAL A 64 18.62 -0.24 3.45
CA VAL A 64 19.14 0.70 2.46
C VAL A 64 17.98 1.46 1.86
N TYR A 65 17.86 2.72 2.21
CA TYR A 65 16.83 3.61 1.68
C TYR A 65 17.34 4.46 0.53
N ALA A 66 16.59 4.50 -0.58
CA ALA A 66 16.74 5.53 -1.59
C ALA A 66 15.42 5.79 -2.33
N SER A 67 15.12 7.05 -2.60
CA SER A 67 13.92 7.44 -3.36
C SER A 67 13.99 7.02 -4.84
N LYS A 68 15.18 6.81 -5.38
CA LYS A 68 15.47 6.41 -6.78
C LYS A 68 16.74 5.58 -6.83
N GLY A 69 16.93 4.82 -7.93
CA GLY A 69 18.20 4.19 -8.26
C GLY A 69 18.46 2.81 -7.63
N LEU A 70 17.57 2.29 -6.76
CA LEU A 70 17.80 0.97 -6.14
C LEU A 70 17.72 -0.19 -7.13
N ALA A 71 16.87 -0.13 -8.17
CA ALA A 71 16.83 -1.17 -9.21
C ALA A 71 18.14 -1.21 -10.01
N GLN A 72 18.68 -0.06 -10.38
CA GLN A 72 19.97 0.05 -11.06
C GLN A 72 21.12 -0.43 -10.16
N ARG A 73 21.08 -0.10 -8.87
CA ARG A 73 22.04 -0.58 -7.88
C ARG A 73 22.00 -2.09 -7.76
N LEU A 74 20.82 -2.67 -7.56
CA LEU A 74 20.63 -4.12 -7.46
C LEU A 74 21.12 -4.84 -8.73
N GLN A 75 20.82 -4.27 -9.91
CA GLN A 75 21.29 -4.79 -11.19
C GLN A 75 22.84 -4.75 -11.32
N ALA A 76 23.47 -3.66 -10.89
CA ALA A 76 24.91 -3.50 -10.94
C ALA A 76 25.64 -4.42 -9.94
N GLU A 77 25.07 -4.64 -8.76
CA GLU A 77 25.59 -5.56 -7.74
C GLU A 77 25.46 -7.03 -8.18
N GLY A 78 24.41 -7.37 -8.94
CA GLY A 78 24.15 -8.71 -9.47
C GLY A 78 24.19 -9.79 -8.38
N LYS A 79 24.97 -10.85 -8.60
CA LYS A 79 25.12 -11.97 -7.64
C LYS A 79 25.82 -11.58 -6.33
N ASN A 80 26.46 -10.43 -6.29
CA ASN A 80 27.15 -9.92 -5.10
C ASN A 80 26.27 -8.97 -4.27
N SER A 81 25.03 -8.73 -4.70
CA SER A 81 24.12 -7.89 -3.93
C SER A 81 23.87 -8.48 -2.53
N PRO A 82 23.93 -7.64 -1.48
CA PRO A 82 23.54 -8.06 -0.15
C PRO A 82 22.02 -8.07 0.05
N ALA A 83 21.24 -7.52 -0.89
CA ALA A 83 19.80 -7.36 -0.73
C ALA A 83 19.06 -8.69 -0.66
N ASP A 84 18.21 -8.83 0.33
CA ASP A 84 17.31 -9.99 0.50
C ASP A 84 15.88 -9.65 0.07
N VAL A 85 15.39 -8.46 0.43
CA VAL A 85 14.04 -7.99 0.11
C VAL A 85 14.09 -6.62 -0.55
N VAL A 86 13.20 -6.41 -1.51
CA VAL A 86 12.91 -5.11 -2.10
C VAL A 86 11.50 -4.67 -1.69
N LEU A 87 11.35 -3.46 -1.14
CA LEU A 87 10.07 -2.82 -0.88
C LEU A 87 9.90 -1.55 -1.70
N THR A 88 8.75 -1.41 -2.35
CA THR A 88 8.39 -0.20 -3.11
C THR A 88 7.05 0.38 -2.66
N VAL A 89 6.76 1.60 -3.11
CA VAL A 89 5.51 2.32 -2.77
C VAL A 89 4.62 2.58 -3.99
N ASP A 90 4.84 1.87 -5.08
CA ASP A 90 4.06 2.03 -6.31
C ASP A 90 4.28 0.84 -7.25
N ILE A 91 3.21 0.36 -7.88
CA ILE A 91 3.28 -0.77 -8.82
C ILE A 91 4.23 -0.49 -9.99
N GLY A 92 4.24 0.72 -10.53
CA GLY A 92 5.12 1.06 -11.64
C GLY A 92 6.60 1.03 -11.27
N ARG A 93 6.94 1.14 -9.98
CA ARG A 93 8.31 0.91 -9.49
C ARG A 93 8.58 -0.58 -9.30
N LEU A 94 7.61 -1.31 -8.76
CA LEU A 94 7.74 -2.74 -8.48
C LEU A 94 7.90 -3.54 -9.77
N ALA A 95 7.15 -3.19 -10.81
CA ALA A 95 7.24 -3.80 -12.13
C ALA A 95 8.65 -3.67 -12.75
N ILE A 96 9.35 -2.55 -12.53
CA ILE A 96 10.73 -2.39 -13.02
C ILE A 96 11.67 -3.49 -12.51
N TYR A 97 11.47 -3.95 -11.27
CA TYR A 97 12.27 -5.04 -10.71
C TYR A 97 11.91 -6.38 -11.33
N ALA A 98 10.61 -6.63 -11.57
CA ALA A 98 10.15 -7.84 -12.24
C ALA A 98 10.60 -7.90 -13.71
N ASP A 99 10.44 -6.80 -14.45
CA ASP A 99 10.82 -6.67 -15.87
C ASP A 99 12.34 -6.85 -16.11
N LYS A 100 13.14 -6.63 -15.07
CA LYS A 100 14.60 -6.76 -15.12
C LYS A 100 15.10 -8.06 -14.48
N ASP A 101 14.21 -8.99 -14.16
CA ASP A 101 14.52 -10.26 -13.50
C ASP A 101 15.33 -10.07 -12.18
N LEU A 102 15.01 -9.01 -11.42
CA LEU A 102 15.67 -8.70 -10.15
C LEU A 102 14.97 -9.30 -8.94
N LEU A 103 13.81 -9.94 -9.13
CA LEU A 103 13.03 -10.60 -8.08
C LEU A 103 12.91 -12.09 -8.36
N ALA A 104 13.10 -12.89 -7.32
CA ALA A 104 12.90 -14.34 -7.38
C ALA A 104 11.40 -14.68 -7.26
N PRO A 105 10.91 -15.69 -7.98
CA PRO A 105 9.59 -16.23 -7.71
C PRO A 105 9.54 -16.86 -6.31
N VAL A 106 8.41 -16.67 -5.63
CA VAL A 106 8.13 -17.16 -4.29
C VAL A 106 6.86 -18.00 -4.32
N GLU A 107 6.95 -19.22 -3.83
CA GLU A 107 5.80 -20.08 -3.54
C GLU A 107 5.51 -20.01 -2.04
N SER A 108 4.43 -19.35 -1.66
CA SER A 108 3.97 -19.25 -0.28
C SER A 108 2.44 -19.33 -0.24
N ALA A 109 1.92 -20.31 0.48
CA ALA A 109 0.49 -20.45 0.72
C ALA A 109 -0.03 -19.26 1.54
N VAL A 110 0.75 -18.76 2.50
CA VAL A 110 0.41 -17.60 3.34
C VAL A 110 0.22 -16.35 2.50
N LEU A 111 1.18 -16.05 1.60
CA LEU A 111 1.10 -14.88 0.73
C LEU A 111 -0.03 -15.01 -0.30
N THR A 112 -0.26 -16.21 -0.83
CA THR A 112 -1.33 -16.44 -1.81
C THR A 112 -2.72 -16.38 -1.21
N GLU A 113 -2.89 -16.74 0.05
CA GLU A 113 -4.14 -16.61 0.79
C GLU A 113 -4.41 -15.16 1.22
N ALA A 114 -3.37 -14.48 1.74
CA ALA A 114 -3.50 -13.12 2.25
C ALA A 114 -3.63 -12.06 1.16
N VAL A 115 -3.02 -12.25 -0.02
CA VAL A 115 -2.98 -11.25 -1.10
C VAL A 115 -3.83 -11.70 -2.28
N PRO A 116 -4.92 -10.99 -2.62
CA PRO A 116 -5.76 -11.29 -3.77
C PRO A 116 -4.99 -11.39 -5.09
N ALA A 117 -5.43 -12.26 -5.99
CA ALA A 117 -4.73 -12.54 -7.25
C ALA A 117 -4.49 -11.28 -8.12
N HIS A 118 -5.43 -10.32 -8.12
CA HIS A 118 -5.28 -9.06 -8.87
C HIS A 118 -4.26 -8.09 -8.24
N LEU A 119 -3.77 -8.37 -7.03
CA LEU A 119 -2.79 -7.55 -6.28
C LEU A 119 -1.42 -8.22 -6.13
N ARG A 120 -1.13 -9.26 -6.88
CA ARG A 120 0.17 -9.94 -6.88
C ARG A 120 0.63 -10.29 -8.29
N ASP A 121 1.92 -10.55 -8.42
CA ASP A 121 2.50 -11.02 -9.68
C ASP A 121 1.99 -12.43 -10.00
N PRO A 122 1.53 -12.72 -11.23
CA PRO A 122 1.10 -14.07 -11.62
C PRO A 122 2.19 -15.12 -11.45
N ASP A 123 3.47 -14.73 -11.60
CA ASP A 123 4.63 -15.62 -11.44
C ASP A 123 5.20 -15.62 -10.01
N GLY A 124 4.53 -14.97 -9.06
CA GLY A 124 4.93 -14.93 -7.66
C GLY A 124 6.18 -14.10 -7.35
N ARG A 125 6.61 -13.20 -8.25
CA ARG A 125 7.82 -12.40 -8.04
C ARG A 125 7.63 -11.24 -7.06
N TRP A 126 6.39 -10.76 -6.91
CA TRP A 126 6.05 -9.71 -5.94
C TRP A 126 4.62 -9.83 -5.44
N PHE A 127 4.39 -9.22 -4.28
CA PHE A 127 3.10 -9.19 -3.59
C PHE A 127 2.80 -7.77 -3.11
N ALA A 128 1.54 -7.35 -3.21
CA ALA A 128 1.08 -6.15 -2.52
C ALA A 128 1.11 -6.37 -1.00
N LEU A 129 1.44 -5.31 -0.28
CA LEU A 129 1.54 -5.32 1.19
C LEU A 129 0.61 -4.31 1.84
N SER A 130 0.20 -3.27 1.10
CA SER A 130 -0.83 -2.32 1.48
C SER A 130 -1.42 -1.65 0.24
N LYS A 131 -2.62 -1.05 0.39
CA LYS A 131 -3.32 -0.34 -0.68
C LYS A 131 -3.57 1.12 -0.31
N ARG A 132 -3.73 1.97 -1.32
CA ARG A 132 -4.25 3.33 -1.18
C ARG A 132 -5.09 3.68 -2.39
N ALA A 133 -6.13 4.47 -2.15
CA ALA A 133 -7.00 4.99 -3.20
C ALA A 133 -6.45 6.32 -3.75
N ARG A 134 -6.63 6.56 -5.04
CA ARG A 134 -6.44 7.87 -5.66
C ARG A 134 -7.79 8.60 -5.62
N VAL A 135 -7.96 9.48 -4.67
CA VAL A 135 -9.24 10.13 -4.36
C VAL A 135 -9.30 11.56 -4.92
N ILE A 136 -10.50 12.09 -5.00
CA ILE A 136 -10.73 13.50 -5.31
C ILE A 136 -10.98 14.23 -3.99
N ALA A 137 -10.14 15.22 -3.69
CA ALA A 137 -10.34 16.17 -2.61
C ALA A 137 -11.15 17.36 -3.12
N VAL A 138 -12.22 17.74 -2.43
CA VAL A 138 -13.05 18.89 -2.79
C VAL A 138 -13.21 19.84 -1.60
N SER A 139 -13.29 21.14 -1.88
CA SER A 139 -13.61 22.12 -0.87
C SER A 139 -14.99 21.85 -0.26
N LYS A 140 -15.07 21.80 1.08
CA LYS A 140 -16.36 21.59 1.79
C LYS A 140 -17.39 22.67 1.52
N ASP A 141 -16.91 23.90 1.36
CA ASP A 141 -17.78 25.07 1.34
C ASP A 141 -18.12 25.55 -0.09
N ARG A 142 -17.23 25.20 -1.07
CA ARG A 142 -17.37 25.71 -2.44
C ARG A 142 -17.82 24.67 -3.46
N VAL A 143 -17.72 23.36 -3.14
CA VAL A 143 -18.18 22.29 -4.02
C VAL A 143 -19.45 21.64 -3.44
N PRO A 144 -20.59 21.75 -4.13
CA PRO A 144 -21.83 21.14 -3.68
C PRO A 144 -21.71 19.60 -3.57
N PRO A 145 -22.38 18.97 -2.60
CA PRO A 145 -22.47 17.51 -2.52
C PRO A 145 -22.97 16.91 -3.83
N GLY A 146 -22.32 15.83 -4.30
CA GLY A 146 -22.68 15.13 -5.54
C GLY A 146 -22.26 15.82 -6.84
N ALA A 147 -21.62 17.00 -6.79
CA ALA A 147 -21.15 17.69 -8.00
C ALA A 147 -20.03 16.96 -8.74
N ILE A 148 -19.27 16.12 -8.02
CA ILE A 148 -18.21 15.23 -8.56
C ILE A 148 -18.48 13.83 -8.03
N GLN A 149 -18.55 12.83 -8.93
CA GLN A 149 -18.79 11.43 -8.60
C GLN A 149 -17.73 10.50 -9.21
N ASN A 150 -17.08 10.92 -10.30
CA ASN A 150 -16.10 10.11 -11.02
C ASN A 150 -14.92 10.95 -11.50
N TYR A 151 -13.84 10.29 -11.97
CA TYR A 151 -12.66 10.97 -12.50
C TYR A 151 -12.98 11.76 -13.76
N GLU A 152 -13.94 11.28 -14.56
CA GLU A 152 -14.37 11.88 -15.81
C GLU A 152 -14.91 13.30 -15.60
N ASN A 153 -15.53 13.54 -14.45
CA ASN A 153 -16.03 14.87 -14.09
C ASN A 153 -14.94 15.95 -13.99
N LEU A 154 -13.68 15.57 -13.78
CA LEU A 154 -12.56 16.52 -13.70
C LEU A 154 -12.29 17.22 -15.05
N ALA A 155 -12.76 16.65 -16.16
CA ALA A 155 -12.65 17.21 -17.49
C ALA A 155 -13.85 18.09 -17.88
N ASP A 156 -14.89 18.18 -17.03
CA ASP A 156 -16.07 19.02 -17.28
C ASP A 156 -15.67 20.50 -17.24
N PRO A 157 -15.98 21.31 -18.29
CA PRO A 157 -15.65 22.75 -18.34
C PRO A 157 -16.15 23.61 -17.18
N LYS A 158 -17.15 23.13 -16.42
CA LYS A 158 -17.61 23.82 -15.21
C LYS A 158 -16.52 23.96 -14.13
N TRP A 159 -15.45 23.18 -14.20
CA TRP A 159 -14.32 23.22 -13.29
C TRP A 159 -13.15 24.07 -13.81
N ALA A 160 -13.35 24.85 -14.88
CA ALA A 160 -12.29 25.68 -15.47
C ALA A 160 -11.64 26.59 -14.42
N GLY A 161 -10.33 26.48 -14.24
CA GLY A 161 -9.55 27.26 -13.28
C GLY A 161 -9.75 26.83 -11.81
N LEU A 162 -10.38 25.68 -11.53
CA LEU A 162 -10.72 25.22 -10.18
C LEU A 162 -10.02 23.91 -9.77
N VAL A 163 -9.26 23.28 -10.64
CA VAL A 163 -8.60 22.00 -10.37
C VAL A 163 -7.11 22.21 -10.05
N CYS A 164 -6.63 21.57 -8.99
CA CYS A 164 -5.20 21.48 -8.68
C CYS A 164 -4.69 20.05 -8.83
N SER A 165 -3.48 19.91 -9.35
CA SER A 165 -2.81 18.63 -9.47
C SER A 165 -1.31 18.77 -9.27
N ARG A 166 -0.67 17.71 -8.75
CA ARG A 166 0.76 17.52 -8.90
C ARG A 166 1.08 17.19 -10.36
N PRO A 167 2.37 17.22 -10.79
CA PRO A 167 2.74 16.88 -12.17
C PRO A 167 2.19 15.52 -12.60
N GLY A 168 1.62 15.44 -13.80
CA GLY A 168 1.10 14.20 -14.38
C GLY A 168 2.16 13.13 -14.52
N SER A 169 3.41 13.51 -14.80
CA SER A 169 4.58 12.61 -14.87
C SER A 169 4.94 11.92 -13.54
N HIS A 170 4.38 12.38 -12.41
CA HIS A 170 4.58 11.68 -11.15
C HIS A 170 3.90 10.32 -11.15
N VAL A 171 4.56 9.29 -10.57
CA VAL A 171 4.09 7.89 -10.61
C VAL A 171 2.63 7.71 -10.22
N TYR A 172 2.06 8.51 -9.30
CA TYR A 172 0.65 8.39 -8.88
C TYR A 172 -0.33 8.85 -9.95
N ASN A 173 -0.05 9.95 -10.64
CA ASN A 173 -0.90 10.44 -11.72
C ASN A 173 -0.70 9.61 -13.00
N ARG A 174 0.52 9.13 -13.24
CA ARG A 174 0.78 8.19 -14.34
C ARG A 174 0.02 6.88 -14.15
N ALA A 175 -0.08 6.36 -12.92
CA ALA A 175 -0.89 5.19 -12.61
C ALA A 175 -2.39 5.46 -12.81
N LEU A 176 -2.90 6.61 -12.39
CA LEU A 176 -4.28 7.01 -12.70
C LEU A 176 -4.51 7.13 -14.21
N MET A 177 -3.58 7.75 -14.96
CA MET A 177 -3.67 7.80 -16.42
C MET A 177 -3.70 6.40 -17.04
N ALA A 178 -2.91 5.45 -16.54
CA ALA A 178 -2.94 4.06 -16.98
C ALA A 178 -4.31 3.40 -16.72
N SER A 179 -4.94 3.68 -15.56
CA SER A 179 -6.32 3.24 -15.27
C SER A 179 -7.33 3.87 -16.24
N MET A 180 -7.20 5.16 -16.56
CA MET A 180 -8.06 5.83 -17.53
C MET A 180 -7.89 5.25 -18.95
N ILE A 181 -6.66 4.90 -19.36
CA ILE A 181 -6.40 4.22 -20.62
C ILE A 181 -7.04 2.83 -20.65
N ALA A 182 -6.95 2.08 -19.56
CA ALA A 182 -7.58 0.76 -19.45
C ALA A 182 -9.11 0.84 -19.61
N ALA A 183 -9.73 1.90 -19.07
CA ALA A 183 -11.18 2.08 -19.08
C ALA A 183 -11.69 2.67 -20.42
N HIS A 184 -10.96 3.60 -21.04
CA HIS A 184 -11.46 4.42 -22.15
C HIS A 184 -10.64 4.31 -23.45
N GLY A 185 -9.58 3.50 -23.45
CA GLY A 185 -8.58 3.50 -24.50
C GLY A 185 -7.68 4.74 -24.47
N GLU A 186 -6.65 4.76 -25.31
CA GLU A 186 -5.66 5.85 -25.34
C GLU A 186 -6.31 7.20 -25.72
N ASP A 187 -7.13 7.22 -26.79
CA ASP A 187 -7.79 8.44 -27.29
C ASP A 187 -8.78 9.03 -26.25
N GLY A 188 -9.57 8.16 -25.58
CA GLY A 188 -10.50 8.57 -24.54
C GLY A 188 -9.80 9.17 -23.32
N ALA A 189 -8.71 8.54 -22.89
CA ALA A 189 -7.88 9.03 -21.80
C ALA A 189 -7.15 10.35 -22.14
N GLU A 190 -6.69 10.50 -23.39
CA GLU A 190 -6.09 11.74 -23.87
C GLU A 190 -7.10 12.88 -23.90
N LYS A 191 -8.32 12.63 -24.40
CA LYS A 191 -9.40 13.61 -24.35
C LYS A 191 -9.74 14.04 -22.93
N TRP A 192 -9.84 13.07 -22.00
CA TRP A 192 -10.04 13.36 -20.57
C TRP A 192 -8.91 14.21 -20.00
N ALA A 193 -7.65 13.85 -20.24
CA ALA A 193 -6.49 14.58 -19.72
C ALA A 193 -6.43 16.01 -20.28
N THR A 194 -6.78 16.20 -21.55
CA THR A 194 -6.88 17.52 -22.19
C THR A 194 -7.91 18.41 -21.48
N GLY A 195 -9.09 17.84 -21.15
CA GLY A 195 -10.11 18.54 -20.38
C GLY A 195 -9.65 18.86 -18.97
N LEU A 196 -9.03 17.88 -18.27
CA LEU A 196 -8.44 18.10 -16.95
C LEU A 196 -7.41 19.23 -16.96
N VAL A 197 -6.50 19.25 -17.95
CA VAL A 197 -5.45 20.29 -18.08
C VAL A 197 -6.07 21.66 -18.34
N ALA A 198 -7.12 21.73 -19.15
CA ALA A 198 -7.85 22.97 -19.40
C ALA A 198 -8.53 23.53 -18.12
N ASN A 199 -8.85 22.67 -17.16
CA ASN A 199 -9.48 23.04 -15.88
C ASN A 199 -8.49 23.37 -14.75
N LEU A 200 -7.17 23.27 -14.99
CA LEU A 200 -6.19 23.55 -13.96
C LEU A 200 -6.16 25.02 -13.54
N ALA A 201 -6.22 25.26 -12.23
CA ALA A 201 -6.07 26.59 -11.64
C ALA A 201 -4.64 27.14 -11.77
N ARG A 202 -3.66 26.26 -11.90
CA ARG A 202 -2.23 26.59 -12.06
C ARG A 202 -1.48 25.44 -12.73
N ARG A 203 -0.27 25.70 -13.18
CA ARG A 203 0.62 24.62 -13.65
C ARG A 203 0.77 23.55 -12.57
N PRO A 204 0.75 22.25 -12.94
CA PRO A 204 0.94 21.15 -12.01
C PRO A 204 2.23 21.31 -11.22
N GLN A 205 2.16 21.27 -9.89
CA GLN A 205 3.32 21.44 -9.01
C GLN A 205 3.09 20.87 -7.62
N GLY A 206 4.17 20.74 -6.86
CA GLY A 206 4.12 20.30 -5.47
C GLY A 206 3.75 18.83 -5.30
N ASN A 207 3.46 18.43 -4.08
CA ASN A 207 2.97 17.11 -3.69
C ASN A 207 1.47 17.15 -3.32
N ASP A 208 0.90 16.03 -2.92
CA ASP A 208 -0.53 15.95 -2.59
C ASP A 208 -0.92 16.84 -1.39
N ARG A 209 -0.03 17.05 -0.39
CA ARG A 209 -0.28 18.00 0.70
C ARG A 209 -0.40 19.43 0.19
N ALA A 210 0.43 19.81 -0.79
CA ALA A 210 0.37 21.13 -1.42
C ALA A 210 -0.93 21.36 -2.21
N GLN A 211 -1.59 20.27 -2.68
CA GLN A 211 -2.89 20.37 -3.32
C GLN A 211 -3.99 20.63 -2.27
N VAL A 212 -3.95 19.93 -1.12
CA VAL A 212 -4.89 20.18 -0.02
C VAL A 212 -4.73 21.60 0.55
N LYS A 213 -3.48 22.05 0.72
CA LYS A 213 -3.20 23.44 1.11
C LYS A 213 -3.80 24.43 0.12
N ALA A 214 -3.69 24.17 -1.19
CA ALA A 214 -4.26 25.05 -2.22
C ALA A 214 -5.79 25.13 -2.17
N ILE A 215 -6.48 24.04 -1.79
CA ILE A 215 -7.92 24.06 -1.52
C ILE A 215 -8.22 24.95 -0.30
N TYR A 216 -7.47 24.78 0.78
CA TYR A 216 -7.62 25.59 2.00
C TYR A 216 -7.43 27.09 1.73
N GLU A 217 -6.44 27.44 0.92
CA GLU A 217 -6.13 28.83 0.52
C GLU A 217 -7.10 29.40 -0.53
N GLY A 218 -8.04 28.60 -1.04
CA GLY A 218 -9.01 29.03 -2.06
C GLY A 218 -8.43 29.19 -3.46
N LEU A 219 -7.23 28.63 -3.71
CA LEU A 219 -6.60 28.69 -5.03
C LEU A 219 -7.26 27.72 -6.02
N CYS A 220 -7.79 26.61 -5.53
CA CYS A 220 -8.60 25.66 -6.28
C CYS A 220 -9.67 25.05 -5.37
N ASP A 221 -10.67 24.43 -5.98
CA ASP A 221 -11.78 23.81 -5.26
C ASP A 221 -11.71 22.30 -5.27
N VAL A 222 -10.95 21.73 -6.21
CA VAL A 222 -10.86 20.32 -6.50
C VAL A 222 -9.39 19.90 -6.68
N ALA A 223 -9.01 18.75 -6.15
CA ALA A 223 -7.65 18.21 -6.35
C ALA A 223 -7.62 16.68 -6.36
N LEU A 224 -6.62 16.12 -7.02
CA LEU A 224 -6.28 14.69 -6.96
C LEU A 224 -5.23 14.44 -5.88
N ILE A 225 -5.54 13.54 -4.93
CA ILE A 225 -4.62 13.13 -3.86
C ILE A 225 -4.68 11.63 -3.59
N ASN A 226 -3.66 11.06 -2.97
CA ASN A 226 -3.78 9.74 -2.38
C ASN A 226 -4.47 9.84 -1.01
N SER A 227 -5.31 8.87 -0.69
CA SER A 227 -6.15 8.84 0.51
C SER A 227 -5.38 9.03 1.82
N TYR A 228 -4.21 8.40 1.96
CA TYR A 228 -3.40 8.49 3.17
C TYR A 228 -2.90 9.91 3.52
N TYR A 229 -2.83 10.82 2.53
CA TYR A 229 -2.47 12.21 2.84
C TYR A 229 -3.52 12.91 3.68
N TYR A 230 -4.80 12.59 3.47
CA TYR A 230 -5.86 13.08 4.33
C TYR A 230 -5.64 12.64 5.79
N GLY A 231 -5.42 11.34 6.02
CA GLY A 231 -5.16 10.82 7.37
C GLY A 231 -3.97 11.50 8.04
N LYS A 232 -2.85 11.61 7.30
CA LYS A 232 -1.63 12.27 7.82
C LYS A 232 -1.80 13.76 8.11
N LEU A 233 -2.62 14.46 7.36
CA LEU A 233 -2.92 15.87 7.61
C LEU A 233 -3.88 16.03 8.79
N ALA A 234 -4.92 15.20 8.85
CA ALA A 234 -5.93 15.25 9.89
C ALA A 234 -5.37 14.91 11.28
N SER A 235 -4.34 14.05 11.36
CA SER A 235 -3.66 13.64 12.60
C SER A 235 -2.34 14.37 12.86
N SER A 236 -2.01 15.41 12.07
CA SER A 236 -0.75 16.12 12.21
C SER A 236 -0.68 16.91 13.52
N ASP A 237 0.50 16.96 14.15
CA ASP A 237 0.77 17.83 15.30
C ASP A 237 0.74 19.33 14.92
N ILE A 238 0.87 19.64 13.63
CA ILE A 238 0.83 21.00 13.11
C ILE A 238 -0.63 21.41 12.89
N GLU A 239 -1.11 22.42 13.66
CA GLU A 239 -2.48 22.91 13.61
C GLU A 239 -2.93 23.34 12.21
N GLU A 240 -2.06 24.04 11.50
CA GLU A 240 -2.34 24.50 10.13
C GLU A 240 -2.63 23.31 9.18
N GLN A 241 -1.91 22.18 9.31
CA GLN A 241 -2.16 21.00 8.49
C GLN A 241 -3.50 20.34 8.82
N ARG A 242 -3.91 20.33 10.10
CA ARG A 242 -5.24 19.87 10.48
C ARG A 242 -6.34 20.76 9.89
N ALA A 243 -6.11 22.08 9.86
CA ALA A 243 -7.02 23.03 9.22
C ALA A 243 -7.16 22.76 7.71
N TRP A 244 -6.06 22.42 7.01
CA TRP A 244 -6.14 22.02 5.60
C TRP A 244 -7.03 20.79 5.41
N ALA A 245 -6.82 19.73 6.19
CA ALA A 245 -7.65 18.53 6.13
C ALA A 245 -9.12 18.83 6.46
N ALA A 246 -9.37 19.69 7.44
CA ALA A 246 -10.71 20.09 7.85
C ALA A 246 -11.49 20.87 6.78
N SER A 247 -10.82 21.57 5.87
CA SER A 247 -11.42 22.36 4.79
C SER A 247 -11.92 21.56 3.59
N MET A 248 -11.57 20.28 3.51
CA MET A 248 -11.90 19.43 2.36
C MET A 248 -12.77 18.22 2.73
N LYS A 249 -13.47 17.68 1.74
CA LYS A 249 -14.04 16.33 1.74
C LYS A 249 -13.26 15.44 0.77
N MET A 250 -13.13 14.19 1.14
CA MET A 250 -12.57 13.13 0.29
C MET A 250 -13.71 12.41 -0.42
N ILE A 251 -13.60 12.25 -1.72
CA ILE A 251 -14.52 11.50 -2.56
C ILE A 251 -13.79 10.31 -3.13
N PHE A 252 -14.34 9.11 -2.95
CA PHE A 252 -13.95 7.91 -3.67
C PHE A 252 -14.73 7.90 -4.99
N PRO A 253 -14.09 8.16 -6.14
CA PRO A 253 -14.81 8.30 -7.40
C PRO A 253 -15.18 6.95 -8.02
N ASN A 254 -16.08 7.00 -9.02
CA ASN A 254 -16.50 5.84 -9.82
C ASN A 254 -17.20 4.72 -9.05
N GLN A 255 -17.98 5.06 -8.02
CA GLN A 255 -18.65 4.06 -7.19
C GLN A 255 -19.85 3.40 -7.88
N ASP A 256 -20.42 4.05 -8.89
CA ASP A 256 -21.57 3.53 -9.66
C ASP A 256 -21.12 2.76 -10.92
N ASP A 257 -19.79 2.61 -11.14
CA ASP A 257 -19.25 1.91 -12.31
C ASP A 257 -18.04 1.01 -11.93
N ARG A 258 -16.81 1.35 -12.30
CA ARG A 258 -15.63 0.48 -12.14
C ARG A 258 -14.97 0.51 -10.77
N GLY A 259 -15.39 1.38 -9.89
CA GLY A 259 -14.73 1.59 -8.60
C GLY A 259 -13.53 2.57 -8.66
N THR A 260 -13.04 2.92 -7.48
CA THR A 260 -11.95 3.88 -7.32
C THR A 260 -10.60 3.25 -7.68
N HIS A 261 -9.80 3.92 -8.50
CA HIS A 261 -8.43 3.51 -8.77
C HIS A 261 -7.62 3.37 -7.49
N ILE A 262 -7.05 2.19 -7.30
CA ILE A 262 -6.13 1.89 -6.21
C ILE A 262 -4.71 1.70 -6.73
N ASN A 263 -3.73 1.88 -5.84
CA ASN A 263 -2.34 1.50 -6.08
C ASN A 263 -1.78 0.85 -4.82
N ILE A 264 -0.64 0.19 -4.93
CA ILE A 264 -0.08 -0.65 -3.87
C ILE A 264 1.27 -0.15 -3.38
N SER A 265 1.58 -0.46 -2.13
CA SER A 265 2.95 -0.70 -1.71
C SER A 265 3.18 -2.21 -1.75
N GLY A 266 4.30 -2.64 -2.23
CA GLY A 266 4.56 -4.07 -2.39
C GLY A 266 6.03 -4.39 -2.31
N GLY A 267 6.33 -5.67 -2.30
CA GLY A 267 7.70 -6.15 -2.22
C GLY A 267 7.88 -7.54 -2.82
N GLY A 268 9.13 -7.94 -2.93
CA GLY A 268 9.53 -9.24 -3.40
C GLY A 268 10.93 -9.62 -2.89
N VAL A 269 11.26 -10.89 -3.02
CA VAL A 269 12.57 -11.42 -2.66
C VAL A 269 13.56 -11.07 -3.76
N ALA A 270 14.73 -10.54 -3.42
CA ALA A 270 15.77 -10.24 -4.39
C ALA A 270 16.26 -11.54 -5.06
N MET A 271 16.47 -11.52 -6.39
CA MET A 271 16.82 -12.70 -7.19
C MET A 271 18.02 -13.48 -6.61
N HIS A 272 19.02 -12.77 -6.10
CA HIS A 272 20.25 -13.35 -5.59
C HIS A 272 20.36 -13.33 -4.06
N SER A 273 19.23 -13.16 -3.34
CA SER A 273 19.20 -13.26 -1.89
C SER A 273 19.83 -14.57 -1.41
N LYS A 274 20.66 -14.45 -0.38
CA LYS A 274 21.24 -15.60 0.32
C LYS A 274 20.38 -16.08 1.48
N ASN A 275 19.39 -15.28 1.88
CA ASN A 275 18.49 -15.50 3.00
C ASN A 275 17.03 -15.61 2.53
N LYS A 276 16.76 -16.39 1.46
CA LYS A 276 15.45 -16.44 0.80
C LYS A 276 14.32 -16.85 1.74
N GLU A 277 14.54 -17.82 2.61
CA GLU A 277 13.54 -18.28 3.59
C GLU A 277 13.17 -17.17 4.57
N THR A 278 14.17 -16.46 5.09
CA THR A 278 13.96 -15.29 5.97
C THR A 278 13.27 -14.14 5.23
N ALA A 279 13.63 -13.92 3.96
CA ALA A 279 13.00 -12.90 3.12
C ALA A 279 11.51 -13.21 2.88
N VAL A 280 11.16 -14.47 2.63
CA VAL A 280 9.75 -14.91 2.51
C VAL A 280 9.04 -14.73 3.83
N ALA A 281 9.62 -15.18 4.95
CA ALA A 281 9.02 -15.01 6.28
C ALA A 281 8.75 -13.53 6.63
N PHE A 282 9.63 -12.62 6.21
CA PHE A 282 9.41 -11.19 6.37
C PHE A 282 8.24 -10.68 5.52
N LEU A 283 8.12 -11.10 4.25
CA LEU A 283 6.96 -10.75 3.41
C LEU A 283 5.65 -11.31 4.00
N GLU A 284 5.66 -12.55 4.48
CA GLU A 284 4.51 -13.16 5.16
C GLU A 284 4.12 -12.40 6.43
N PHE A 285 5.12 -12.01 7.25
CA PHE A 285 4.88 -11.17 8.42
C PHE A 285 4.16 -9.87 8.05
N LEU A 286 4.57 -9.20 6.96
CA LEU A 286 3.95 -7.96 6.51
C LEU A 286 2.49 -8.11 6.04
N THR A 287 2.01 -9.33 5.79
CA THR A 287 0.60 -9.62 5.45
C THR A 287 -0.24 -10.07 6.64
N ARG A 288 0.36 -10.31 7.81
CA ARG A 288 -0.37 -10.70 9.03
C ARG A 288 -1.10 -9.51 9.66
N GLU A 289 -2.11 -9.82 10.48
CA GLU A 289 -2.99 -8.83 11.12
C GLU A 289 -2.22 -7.68 11.79
N ALA A 290 -1.24 -7.98 12.65
CA ALA A 290 -0.47 -6.96 13.36
C ALA A 290 0.26 -5.98 12.43
N ALA A 291 0.88 -6.47 11.36
CA ALA A 291 1.55 -5.62 10.38
C ALA A 291 0.54 -4.85 9.50
N GLN A 292 -0.59 -5.47 9.15
CA GLN A 292 -1.65 -4.81 8.39
C GLN A 292 -2.31 -3.68 9.22
N GLU A 293 -2.45 -3.85 10.53
CA GLU A 293 -2.88 -2.80 11.45
C GLU A 293 -1.87 -1.64 11.49
N LEU A 294 -0.56 -1.92 11.50
CA LEU A 294 0.48 -0.88 11.41
C LEU A 294 0.39 -0.09 10.08
N TYR A 295 0.08 -0.75 8.95
CA TYR A 295 -0.16 -0.01 7.70
C TYR A 295 -1.32 0.98 7.84
N GLY A 296 -2.38 0.62 8.56
CA GLY A 296 -3.52 1.50 8.80
C GLY A 296 -3.24 2.61 9.80
N THR A 297 -2.59 2.32 10.92
CA THR A 297 -2.36 3.26 12.03
C THR A 297 -1.19 4.20 11.79
N VAL A 298 -0.08 3.69 11.25
CA VAL A 298 1.14 4.50 10.99
C VAL A 298 1.06 5.18 9.63
N ASN A 299 0.59 4.47 8.60
CA ASN A 299 0.65 4.94 7.21
C ASN A 299 -0.68 5.41 6.65
N TYR A 300 -1.82 5.14 7.30
CA TYR A 300 -3.17 5.43 6.81
C TYR A 300 -3.46 4.73 5.47
N GLU A 301 -2.90 3.54 5.28
CA GLU A 301 -3.10 2.70 4.10
C GLU A 301 -4.12 1.59 4.41
N PHE A 302 -4.81 1.09 3.38
CA PHE A 302 -5.76 -0.01 3.50
C PHE A 302 -5.04 -1.36 3.52
N PRO A 303 -5.55 -2.35 4.27
CA PRO A 303 -4.99 -3.69 4.26
C PRO A 303 -5.18 -4.37 2.89
N VAL A 304 -4.24 -5.24 2.52
CA VAL A 304 -4.38 -6.15 1.37
C VAL A 304 -5.01 -7.46 1.78
N ASN A 305 -4.78 -7.89 3.02
CA ASN A 305 -5.38 -9.10 3.58
C ASN A 305 -6.85 -8.85 3.89
N LEU A 306 -7.75 -9.51 3.17
CA LEU A 306 -9.20 -9.33 3.30
C LEU A 306 -9.76 -9.84 4.63
N ALA A 307 -9.00 -10.66 5.38
CA ALA A 307 -9.38 -11.09 6.72
C ALA A 307 -9.10 -10.03 7.80
N VAL A 308 -8.38 -8.95 7.44
CA VAL A 308 -8.01 -7.87 8.38
C VAL A 308 -8.85 -6.63 8.10
N GLU A 309 -9.53 -6.14 9.12
CA GLU A 309 -10.27 -4.88 9.02
C GLU A 309 -9.30 -3.69 8.88
N ALA A 310 -9.71 -2.69 8.12
CA ALA A 310 -8.97 -1.43 8.07
C ALA A 310 -8.94 -0.77 9.46
N ALA A 311 -7.84 -0.12 9.80
CA ALA A 311 -7.69 0.60 11.07
C ALA A 311 -8.83 1.63 11.25
N PRO A 312 -9.28 1.90 12.49
CA PRO A 312 -10.43 2.76 12.76
C PRO A 312 -10.37 4.12 12.06
N ALA A 313 -9.19 4.75 12.01
CA ALA A 313 -9.00 6.04 11.36
C ALA A 313 -9.23 5.98 9.83
N VAL A 314 -8.86 4.86 9.19
CA VAL A 314 -9.05 4.62 7.75
C VAL A 314 -10.49 4.20 7.48
N ARG A 315 -11.06 3.33 8.31
CA ARG A 315 -12.45 2.89 8.23
C ARG A 315 -13.47 4.03 8.37
N ALA A 316 -13.14 5.05 9.15
CA ALA A 316 -13.96 6.24 9.33
C ALA A 316 -14.16 7.05 8.01
N TRP A 317 -13.40 6.78 6.96
CA TRP A 317 -13.59 7.42 5.65
C TRP A 317 -14.75 6.83 4.85
N GLY A 318 -15.33 5.73 5.32
CA GLY A 318 -16.39 4.99 4.67
C GLY A 318 -15.89 3.83 3.81
N ALA A 319 -16.80 2.92 3.49
CA ALA A 319 -16.55 1.85 2.52
C ALA A 319 -16.56 2.42 1.11
N PHE A 320 -15.83 1.80 0.20
CA PHE A 320 -15.81 2.13 -1.22
C PHE A 320 -15.52 0.88 -2.05
N GLU A 321 -16.01 0.87 -3.29
CA GLU A 321 -15.67 -0.14 -4.28
C GLU A 321 -14.33 0.20 -4.93
N GLU A 322 -13.43 -0.77 -4.92
CA GLU A 322 -12.12 -0.68 -5.57
C GLU A 322 -12.21 -1.07 -7.04
N ASP A 323 -11.49 -0.38 -7.91
CA ASP A 323 -11.33 -0.82 -9.31
C ASP A 323 -10.67 -2.20 -9.32
N SER A 324 -11.36 -3.18 -9.88
CA SER A 324 -10.91 -4.57 -9.96
C SER A 324 -9.87 -4.82 -11.06
N LEU A 325 -9.42 -3.78 -11.77
CA LEU A 325 -8.37 -3.89 -12.77
C LEU A 325 -7.12 -4.53 -12.17
N PRO A 326 -6.62 -5.65 -12.73
CA PRO A 326 -5.38 -6.25 -12.25
C PRO A 326 -4.26 -5.21 -12.19
N ILE A 327 -3.63 -5.06 -11.03
CA ILE A 327 -2.67 -3.98 -10.80
C ILE A 327 -1.46 -4.03 -11.76
N VAL A 328 -1.14 -5.21 -12.29
CA VAL A 328 -0.09 -5.38 -13.32
C VAL A 328 -0.42 -4.59 -14.59
N ARG A 329 -1.70 -4.46 -14.96
CA ARG A 329 -2.13 -3.69 -16.15
C ARG A 329 -1.76 -2.22 -16.04
N ILE A 330 -1.77 -1.67 -14.81
CA ILE A 330 -1.31 -0.30 -14.56
C ILE A 330 0.16 -0.14 -14.92
N ALA A 331 0.99 -1.13 -14.56
CA ALA A 331 2.41 -1.12 -14.91
C ALA A 331 2.63 -1.25 -16.42
N GLU A 332 1.96 -2.18 -17.08
CA GLU A 332 2.05 -2.40 -18.53
C GLU A 332 1.65 -1.16 -19.33
N LEU A 333 0.64 -0.44 -18.88
CA LEU A 333 0.17 0.79 -19.55
C LEU A 333 0.97 2.05 -19.16
N ALA A 334 1.88 1.98 -18.19
CA ALA A 334 2.64 3.13 -17.71
C ALA A 334 3.45 3.86 -18.82
N PRO A 335 4.10 3.18 -19.80
CA PRO A 335 4.77 3.86 -20.90
C PRO A 335 3.79 4.64 -21.81
N THR A 336 2.63 4.08 -22.10
CA THR A 336 1.58 4.75 -22.89
C THR A 336 1.00 5.92 -22.11
N ALA A 337 0.73 5.75 -20.82
CA ALA A 337 0.28 6.80 -19.92
C ALA A 337 1.25 7.99 -19.89
N GLN A 338 2.56 7.72 -19.86
CA GLN A 338 3.56 8.80 -19.92
C GLN A 338 3.48 9.58 -21.23
N ARG A 339 3.34 8.90 -22.38
CA ARG A 339 3.19 9.59 -23.67
C ARG A 339 1.95 10.46 -23.75
N VAL A 340 0.81 9.99 -23.23
CA VAL A 340 -0.43 10.79 -23.18
C VAL A 340 -0.24 12.01 -22.27
N ILE A 341 0.39 11.86 -21.11
CA ILE A 341 0.71 12.95 -20.20
C ILE A 341 1.58 14.01 -20.89
N ASP A 342 2.61 13.58 -21.60
CA ASP A 342 3.54 14.47 -22.32
C ASP A 342 2.82 15.25 -23.43
N ARG A 343 1.92 14.59 -24.21
CA ARG A 343 1.14 15.23 -25.27
C ARG A 343 0.14 16.25 -24.72
N THR A 344 -0.49 15.96 -23.60
CA THR A 344 -1.53 16.82 -23.01
C THR A 344 -0.96 17.93 -22.12
N GLY A 345 0.32 17.82 -21.70
CA GLY A 345 0.98 18.79 -20.84
C GLY A 345 0.53 18.74 -19.37
N TRP A 346 0.03 17.60 -18.95
CA TRP A 346 -0.39 17.41 -17.55
C TRP A 346 0.76 17.38 -16.53
#